data_0ed8061cb23dc74b9fb876cc2f98c3d9
#
_entry.id   0ed8061cb23dc74b9fb876cc2f98c3d9
#
_cell.length_a   1.000
_cell.length_b   1.000
_cell.length_c   1.000
_cell.angle_alpha   90.00
_cell.angle_beta   90.00
_cell.angle_gamma   90.00
#
_symmetry.space_group_name_H-M   'P 1'
#
loop_
_entity.id
_entity.type
_entity.pdbx_description
1 polymer ?
#
loop_
_entity_poly.entity_id
_entity_poly.type
_entity_poly.pdbx_seq_one_letter_code
_entity_poly.pdbx_strand_id
1 'polypeptide(L)'
;LFHHTVALPEMMQELAQEFDLTKVDAVGVSQKPRPVEGSYMPCFLAGVSAAAAFAQAKGIPLVRTTHQQGHAAAALFAAKGEQLFAEKVLLFHISGGTTDLLLCDQVRQITTLGTSTDLYAGQAVDRVGVKLGFGFPAGAEVSRLAAQCGEEIRPKSSVKGMQCSLSGLENQCNGLLAAGKTPEYVCKYCLLCVADTVVKMTKAAQKEYPGLPVVCAG
;
A
#
# COMPACT_ATOMS: atom_id res chain seq x y z
N LEU A 1 -9.10 19.08 -3.51
CA LEU A 1 -8.76 19.82 -4.72
C LEU A 1 -8.29 21.24 -4.39
N PHE A 2 -9.08 22.04 -3.68
CA PHE A 2 -8.74 23.43 -3.34
C PHE A 2 -7.36 23.57 -2.69
N HIS A 3 -7.06 22.82 -1.63
CA HIS A 3 -5.75 22.87 -0.97
C HIS A 3 -4.58 22.52 -1.90
N HIS A 4 -4.75 21.57 -2.81
CA HIS A 4 -3.72 21.26 -3.81
C HIS A 4 -3.48 22.43 -4.76
N THR A 5 -4.55 23.10 -5.20
CA THR A 5 -4.43 24.24 -6.12
C THR A 5 -3.72 25.42 -5.46
N VAL A 6 -3.94 25.65 -4.17
CA VAL A 6 -3.28 26.72 -3.41
C VAL A 6 -1.83 26.39 -3.11
N ALA A 7 -1.54 25.15 -2.66
CA ALA A 7 -0.19 24.77 -2.22
C ALA A 7 0.80 24.52 -3.37
N LEU A 8 0.34 24.08 -4.54
CA LEU A 8 1.24 23.73 -5.65
C LEU A 8 2.16 24.87 -6.11
N PRO A 9 1.71 26.12 -6.27
CA PRO A 9 2.59 27.23 -6.63
C PRO A 9 3.67 27.50 -5.57
N GLU A 10 3.32 27.42 -4.29
CA GLU A 10 4.25 27.60 -3.17
C GLU A 10 5.32 26.52 -3.16
N MET A 11 4.90 25.24 -3.30
CA MET A 11 5.80 24.09 -3.41
C MET A 11 6.73 24.20 -4.63
N MET A 12 6.25 24.68 -5.77
CA MET A 12 7.09 24.92 -6.95
C MET A 12 8.11 26.03 -6.72
N GLN A 13 7.75 27.07 -5.96
CA GLN A 13 8.67 28.12 -5.59
C GLN A 13 9.75 27.61 -4.64
N GLU A 14 9.41 26.80 -3.64
CA GLU A 14 10.35 26.15 -2.73
C GLU A 14 11.32 25.23 -3.51
N LEU A 15 10.78 24.41 -4.41
CA LEU A 15 11.58 23.53 -5.26
C LEU A 15 12.58 24.32 -6.12
N ALA A 16 12.17 25.48 -6.65
CA ALA A 16 13.04 26.34 -7.46
C ALA A 16 14.16 27.01 -6.64
N GLN A 17 14.01 27.12 -5.31
CA GLN A 17 15.07 27.61 -4.43
C GLN A 17 16.12 26.54 -4.13
N GLU A 18 15.73 25.29 -4.07
CA GLU A 18 16.61 24.16 -3.75
C GLU A 18 17.29 23.56 -4.99
N PHE A 19 16.61 23.57 -6.13
CA PHE A 19 17.07 22.90 -7.34
C PHE A 19 17.05 23.84 -8.56
N ASP A 20 18.04 23.66 -9.43
CA ASP A 20 18.11 24.35 -10.71
C ASP A 20 17.09 23.72 -11.70
N LEU A 21 15.90 24.29 -11.77
CA LEU A 21 14.83 23.81 -12.64
C LEU A 21 15.17 23.89 -14.14
N THR A 22 16.24 24.60 -14.53
CA THR A 22 16.70 24.60 -15.93
C THR A 22 17.29 23.26 -16.36
N LYS A 23 17.71 22.43 -15.41
CA LYS A 23 18.28 21.09 -15.65
C LYS A 23 17.26 19.95 -15.65
N VAL A 24 15.96 20.26 -15.50
CA VAL A 24 14.91 19.24 -15.55
C VAL A 24 14.65 18.81 -17.00
N ASP A 25 14.83 17.54 -17.29
CA ASP A 25 14.70 16.99 -18.65
C ASP A 25 13.34 16.30 -18.90
N ALA A 26 12.59 15.96 -17.85
CA ALA A 26 11.26 15.38 -17.95
C ALA A 26 10.45 15.63 -16.67
N VAL A 27 9.12 15.56 -16.79
CA VAL A 27 8.20 15.65 -15.66
C VAL A 27 7.37 14.38 -15.55
N GLY A 28 7.35 13.77 -14.36
CA GLY A 28 6.46 12.66 -14.03
C GLY A 28 5.27 13.12 -13.19
N VAL A 29 4.06 12.63 -13.50
CA VAL A 29 2.86 12.95 -12.71
C VAL A 29 1.90 11.78 -12.60
N SER A 30 1.38 11.55 -11.40
CA SER A 30 0.24 10.67 -11.19
C SER A 30 -1.04 11.34 -11.66
N GLN A 31 -1.72 10.76 -12.67
CA GLN A 31 -2.93 11.33 -13.26
C GLN A 31 -4.23 10.76 -12.69
N LYS A 32 -4.17 9.60 -12.06
CA LYS A 32 -5.33 8.89 -11.49
C LYS A 32 -4.86 7.85 -10.45
N PRO A 33 -5.76 7.34 -9.59
CA PRO A 33 -5.40 6.38 -8.55
C PRO A 33 -4.83 5.06 -9.09
N ARG A 34 -5.52 4.41 -10.03
CA ARG A 34 -5.18 3.06 -10.53
C ARG A 34 -5.14 3.03 -12.06
N PRO A 35 -4.37 2.09 -12.67
CA PRO A 35 -4.27 1.98 -14.13
C PRO A 35 -5.46 1.23 -14.78
N VAL A 36 -6.68 1.52 -14.30
CA VAL A 36 -7.92 0.94 -14.81
C VAL A 36 -8.84 2.02 -15.35
N GLU A 37 -9.75 1.62 -16.25
CA GLU A 37 -10.78 2.51 -16.76
C GLU A 37 -11.72 2.97 -15.65
N GLY A 38 -12.21 4.21 -15.70
CA GLY A 38 -13.06 4.78 -14.67
C GLY A 38 -12.34 5.15 -13.36
N SER A 39 -11.06 4.84 -13.19
CA SER A 39 -10.29 5.28 -12.03
C SER A 39 -10.10 6.79 -12.08
N TYR A 40 -10.76 7.52 -11.18
CA TYR A 40 -10.77 8.98 -11.16
C TYR A 40 -10.79 9.52 -9.73
N MET A 41 -10.03 10.57 -9.50
CA MET A 41 -10.10 11.36 -8.28
C MET A 41 -9.71 12.82 -8.60
N PRO A 42 -10.57 13.82 -8.29
CA PRO A 42 -10.38 15.21 -8.71
C PRO A 42 -9.05 15.84 -8.29
N CYS A 43 -8.48 15.46 -7.14
CA CYS A 43 -7.22 16.02 -6.65
C CYS A 43 -6.03 15.78 -7.61
N PHE A 44 -6.04 14.70 -8.39
CA PHE A 44 -4.98 14.45 -9.37
C PHE A 44 -4.97 15.47 -10.52
N LEU A 45 -6.11 16.08 -10.84
CA LEU A 45 -6.20 17.09 -11.90
C LEU A 45 -5.36 18.33 -11.59
N ALA A 46 -5.27 18.73 -10.33
CA ALA A 46 -4.43 19.87 -9.93
C ALA A 46 -2.95 19.59 -10.21
N GLY A 47 -2.46 18.39 -9.82
CA GLY A 47 -1.10 17.96 -10.11
C GLY A 47 -0.81 17.84 -11.60
N VAL A 48 -1.74 17.25 -12.36
CA VAL A 48 -1.61 17.12 -13.82
C VAL A 48 -1.55 18.49 -14.50
N SER A 49 -2.38 19.45 -14.06
CA SER A 49 -2.40 20.81 -14.60
C SER A 49 -1.08 21.53 -14.38
N ALA A 50 -0.56 21.50 -13.14
CA ALA A 50 0.73 22.12 -12.82
C ALA A 50 1.89 21.47 -13.59
N ALA A 51 1.94 20.14 -13.59
CA ALA A 51 2.98 19.37 -14.30
C ALA A 51 2.96 19.61 -15.81
N ALA A 52 1.76 19.65 -16.40
CA ALA A 52 1.60 19.93 -17.83
C ALA A 52 2.02 21.36 -18.20
N ALA A 53 1.61 22.35 -17.41
CA ALA A 53 1.99 23.74 -17.61
C ALA A 53 3.53 23.93 -17.56
N PHE A 54 4.18 23.33 -16.55
CA PHE A 54 5.63 23.38 -16.42
C PHE A 54 6.35 22.67 -17.58
N ALA A 55 5.92 21.44 -17.91
CA ALA A 55 6.53 20.67 -18.98
C ALA A 55 6.41 21.38 -20.34
N GLN A 56 5.24 21.95 -20.66
CA GLN A 56 5.00 22.72 -21.88
C GLN A 56 5.83 24.00 -21.93
N ALA A 57 5.89 24.77 -20.83
CA ALA A 57 6.68 25.99 -20.76
C ALA A 57 8.18 25.74 -21.00
N LYS A 58 8.68 24.56 -20.57
CA LYS A 58 10.07 24.16 -20.81
C LYS A 58 10.32 23.40 -22.12
N GLY A 59 9.28 22.93 -22.79
CA GLY A 59 9.42 22.09 -24.00
C GLY A 59 9.96 20.69 -23.69
N ILE A 60 9.68 20.14 -22.50
CA ILE A 60 10.17 18.83 -22.05
C ILE A 60 9.04 17.78 -21.97
N PRO A 61 9.37 16.48 -22.00
CA PRO A 61 8.37 15.41 -21.93
C PRO A 61 7.58 15.41 -20.61
N LEU A 62 6.26 15.14 -20.73
CA LEU A 62 5.39 14.83 -19.60
C LEU A 62 5.07 13.34 -19.59
N VAL A 63 5.53 12.62 -18.55
CA VAL A 63 5.25 11.20 -18.34
C VAL A 63 4.08 11.05 -17.38
N ARG A 64 2.97 10.50 -17.87
CA ARG A 64 1.77 10.24 -17.07
C ARG A 64 1.81 8.84 -16.50
N THR A 65 1.59 8.72 -15.21
CA THR A 65 1.53 7.45 -14.47
C THR A 65 0.28 7.39 -13.60
N THR A 66 0.17 6.40 -12.74
CA THR A 66 -0.88 6.31 -11.72
C THR A 66 -0.27 6.27 -10.33
N HIS A 67 -1.05 6.62 -9.32
CA HIS A 67 -0.61 6.57 -7.93
C HIS A 67 -0.15 5.15 -7.53
N GLN A 68 -0.91 4.13 -7.93
CA GLN A 68 -0.56 2.73 -7.68
C GLN A 68 0.77 2.32 -8.35
N GLN A 69 1.04 2.79 -9.57
CA GLN A 69 2.34 2.56 -10.23
C GLN A 69 3.48 3.25 -9.49
N GLY A 70 3.25 4.45 -8.97
CA GLY A 70 4.23 5.15 -8.12
C GLY A 70 4.58 4.35 -6.85
N HIS A 71 3.58 3.81 -6.16
CA HIS A 71 3.80 2.94 -5.00
C HIS A 71 4.54 1.66 -5.37
N ALA A 72 4.15 1.01 -6.47
CA ALA A 72 4.83 -0.18 -6.95
C ALA A 72 6.30 0.11 -7.28
N ALA A 73 6.56 1.18 -8.02
CA ALA A 73 7.93 1.58 -8.37
C ALA A 73 8.79 1.87 -7.13
N ALA A 74 8.25 2.60 -6.16
CA ALA A 74 8.95 2.89 -4.90
C ALA A 74 9.27 1.61 -4.11
N ALA A 75 8.33 0.68 -4.03
CA ALA A 75 8.52 -0.60 -3.35
C ALA A 75 9.58 -1.47 -4.03
N LEU A 76 9.54 -1.58 -5.35
CA LEU A 76 10.51 -2.36 -6.13
C LEU A 76 11.91 -1.74 -6.03
N PHE A 77 12.01 -0.43 -6.11
CA PHE A 77 13.28 0.29 -5.95
C PHE A 77 13.88 0.06 -4.56
N ALA A 78 13.08 0.16 -3.50
CA ALA A 78 13.52 -0.08 -2.13
C ALA A 78 13.95 -1.54 -1.89
N ALA A 79 13.35 -2.51 -2.59
CA ALA A 79 13.68 -3.93 -2.44
C ALA A 79 15.00 -4.33 -3.10
N LYS A 80 15.23 -3.95 -4.36
CA LYS A 80 16.44 -4.30 -5.14
C LYS A 80 16.87 -3.22 -6.15
N GLY A 81 16.47 -1.97 -5.93
CA GLY A 81 16.73 -0.91 -6.88
C GLY A 81 15.99 -1.13 -8.21
N GLU A 82 16.61 -0.70 -9.30
CA GLU A 82 15.99 -0.73 -10.63
C GLU A 82 15.88 -2.13 -11.26
N GLN A 83 16.57 -3.13 -10.71
CA GLN A 83 16.60 -4.47 -11.30
C GLN A 83 15.22 -5.10 -11.42
N LEU A 84 14.34 -4.88 -10.44
CA LEU A 84 12.97 -5.42 -10.46
C LEU A 84 12.03 -4.70 -11.42
N PHE A 85 12.40 -3.55 -11.98
CA PHE A 85 11.55 -2.82 -12.92
C PHE A 85 11.37 -3.53 -14.26
N ALA A 86 12.33 -4.37 -14.65
CA ALA A 86 12.30 -5.17 -15.87
C ALA A 86 11.71 -6.57 -15.67
N GLU A 87 11.41 -6.95 -14.44
CA GLU A 87 10.93 -8.29 -14.10
C GLU A 87 9.42 -8.33 -13.86
N LYS A 88 8.86 -9.54 -13.90
CA LYS A 88 7.54 -9.82 -13.33
C LYS A 88 7.68 -10.11 -11.87
N VAL A 89 6.89 -9.43 -11.04
CA VAL A 89 6.89 -9.61 -9.59
C VAL A 89 5.48 -9.68 -9.04
N LEU A 90 5.31 -10.44 -7.96
CA LEU A 90 4.13 -10.39 -7.12
C LEU A 90 4.34 -9.30 -6.07
N LEU A 91 3.49 -8.29 -6.05
CA LEU A 91 3.58 -7.18 -5.11
C LEU A 91 2.36 -7.15 -4.19
N PHE A 92 2.59 -7.27 -2.89
CA PHE A 92 1.58 -6.91 -1.90
C PHE A 92 1.64 -5.43 -1.59
N HIS A 93 0.51 -4.76 -1.76
CA HIS A 93 0.31 -3.40 -1.28
C HIS A 93 -0.67 -3.44 -0.10
N ILE A 94 -0.14 -3.29 1.12
CA ILE A 94 -0.86 -3.48 2.38
C ILE A 94 -0.79 -2.19 3.19
N SER A 95 -1.94 -1.54 3.38
CA SER A 95 -2.01 -0.27 4.10
C SER A 95 -3.37 -0.10 4.79
N GLY A 96 -3.62 1.06 5.37
CA GLY A 96 -4.95 1.44 5.87
C GLY A 96 -6.00 1.60 4.78
N GLY A 97 -5.60 1.79 3.52
CA GLY A 97 -6.50 2.01 2.38
C GLY A 97 -6.52 0.89 1.34
N THR A 98 -5.62 -0.10 1.46
CA THR A 98 -5.48 -1.18 0.49
C THR A 98 -5.02 -2.48 1.14
N THR A 99 -5.40 -3.60 0.54
CA THR A 99 -4.84 -4.92 0.82
C THR A 99 -4.95 -5.69 -0.49
N ASP A 100 -4.02 -5.40 -1.39
CA ASP A 100 -4.03 -5.90 -2.75
C ASP A 100 -2.81 -6.79 -3.00
N LEU A 101 -3.03 -7.90 -3.70
CA LEU A 101 -1.99 -8.69 -4.35
C LEU A 101 -1.99 -8.32 -5.83
N LEU A 102 -0.88 -7.80 -6.29
CA LEU A 102 -0.70 -7.28 -7.64
C LEU A 102 0.31 -8.13 -8.40
N LEU A 103 0.08 -8.34 -9.69
CA LEU A 103 1.10 -8.74 -10.64
C LEU A 103 1.63 -7.46 -11.31
N CYS A 104 2.89 -7.16 -11.08
CA CYS A 104 3.59 -6.07 -11.75
C CYS A 104 4.42 -6.68 -12.89
N ASP A 105 4.11 -6.31 -14.13
CA ASP A 105 4.89 -6.67 -15.30
C ASP A 105 5.65 -5.42 -15.76
N GLN A 106 6.96 -5.43 -15.58
CA GLN A 106 7.85 -4.30 -15.93
C GLN A 106 7.40 -2.96 -15.32
N VAL A 107 6.87 -2.96 -14.08
CA VAL A 107 6.36 -1.78 -13.36
C VAL A 107 5.23 -1.01 -14.07
N ARG A 108 5.15 -1.11 -15.38
CA ARG A 108 4.18 -0.35 -16.20
C ARG A 108 2.81 -1.01 -16.28
N GLN A 109 2.77 -2.33 -16.23
CA GLN A 109 1.52 -3.10 -16.29
C GLN A 109 1.25 -3.70 -14.91
N ILE A 110 0.21 -3.22 -14.27
CA ILE A 110 -0.21 -3.71 -12.95
C ILE A 110 -1.60 -4.33 -13.10
N THR A 111 -1.68 -5.61 -12.73
CA THR A 111 -2.93 -6.36 -12.68
C THR A 111 -3.22 -6.75 -11.24
N THR A 112 -4.41 -6.45 -10.74
CA THR A 112 -4.84 -6.91 -9.42
C THR A 112 -5.24 -8.38 -9.51
N LEU A 113 -4.50 -9.25 -8.83
CA LEU A 113 -4.77 -10.68 -8.75
C LEU A 113 -5.74 -11.03 -7.61
N GLY A 114 -5.64 -10.28 -6.52
CA GLY A 114 -6.48 -10.49 -5.35
C GLY A 114 -6.53 -9.25 -4.47
N THR A 115 -7.56 -9.18 -3.65
CA THR A 115 -7.80 -8.05 -2.74
C THR A 115 -8.54 -8.52 -1.51
N SER A 116 -8.62 -7.68 -0.48
CA SER A 116 -9.58 -7.91 0.59
C SER A 116 -10.99 -7.56 0.13
N THR A 117 -11.94 -8.45 0.44
CA THR A 117 -13.35 -8.31 0.03
C THR A 117 -14.17 -7.41 0.96
N ASP A 118 -13.59 -7.01 2.10
CA ASP A 118 -14.32 -6.26 3.13
C ASP A 118 -13.47 -5.20 3.83
N LEU A 119 -12.55 -5.57 4.70
CA LEU A 119 -11.75 -4.66 5.52
C LEU A 119 -10.28 -4.75 5.12
N TYR A 120 -9.59 -3.61 5.04
CA TYR A 120 -8.16 -3.57 4.77
C TYR A 120 -7.32 -3.93 6.00
N ALA A 121 -6.15 -4.53 5.77
CA ALA A 121 -5.30 -5.04 6.84
C ALA A 121 -4.89 -3.96 7.85
N GLY A 122 -4.46 -2.79 7.38
CA GLY A 122 -4.12 -1.68 8.27
C GLY A 122 -5.31 -1.21 9.09
N GLN A 123 -6.51 -1.13 8.50
CA GLN A 123 -7.73 -0.80 9.24
C GLN A 123 -8.07 -1.87 10.29
N ALA A 124 -7.89 -3.16 9.97
CA ALA A 124 -8.13 -4.23 10.94
C ALA A 124 -7.19 -4.11 12.14
N VAL A 125 -5.90 -3.84 11.89
CA VAL A 125 -4.90 -3.61 12.94
C VAL A 125 -5.25 -2.37 13.78
N ASP A 126 -5.58 -1.25 13.13
CA ASP A 126 -5.95 -0.01 13.81
C ASP A 126 -7.20 -0.18 14.70
N ARG A 127 -8.23 -0.89 14.21
CA ARG A 127 -9.43 -1.16 15.00
C ARG A 127 -9.14 -1.97 16.25
N VAL A 128 -8.29 -3.00 16.15
CA VAL A 128 -7.85 -3.79 17.29
C VAL A 128 -7.07 -2.92 18.28
N GLY A 129 -6.16 -2.09 17.78
CA GLY A 129 -5.38 -1.19 18.65
C GLY A 129 -6.22 -0.12 19.34
N VAL A 130 -7.15 0.51 18.63
CA VAL A 130 -8.09 1.49 19.22
C VAL A 130 -8.97 0.83 20.29
N LYS A 131 -9.40 -0.43 20.08
CA LYS A 131 -10.16 -1.20 21.07
C LYS A 131 -9.35 -1.47 22.33
N LEU A 132 -8.03 -1.57 22.23
CA LEU A 132 -7.09 -1.71 23.36
C LEU A 132 -6.74 -0.37 24.02
N GLY A 133 -7.31 0.74 23.55
CA GLY A 133 -7.10 2.09 24.10
C GLY A 133 -5.95 2.87 23.48
N PHE A 134 -5.37 2.41 22.35
CA PHE A 134 -4.32 3.16 21.64
C PHE A 134 -4.90 4.27 20.78
N GLY A 135 -4.10 5.31 20.53
CA GLY A 135 -4.44 6.37 19.57
C GLY A 135 -4.40 5.87 18.12
N PHE A 136 -5.13 6.55 17.23
CA PHE A 136 -5.07 6.31 15.79
C PHE A 136 -3.95 7.16 15.15
N PRO A 137 -3.12 6.60 14.24
CA PRO A 137 -3.03 5.18 13.83
C PRO A 137 -2.37 4.31 14.91
N ALA A 138 -2.88 3.08 15.11
CA ALA A 138 -2.49 2.21 16.22
C ALA A 138 -1.42 1.15 15.86
N GLY A 139 -1.07 1.02 14.58
CA GLY A 139 -0.24 -0.07 14.08
C GLY A 139 1.12 -0.20 14.79
N ALA A 140 1.79 0.91 15.09
CA ALA A 140 3.08 0.91 15.79
C ALA A 140 2.96 0.34 17.21
N GLU A 141 1.93 0.76 17.98
CA GLU A 141 1.69 0.28 19.32
C GLU A 141 1.27 -1.19 19.35
N VAL A 142 0.42 -1.61 18.40
CA VAL A 142 0.04 -3.02 18.22
C VAL A 142 1.28 -3.87 17.96
N SER A 143 2.18 -3.41 17.07
CA SER A 143 3.43 -4.11 16.77
C SER A 143 4.36 -4.21 17.98
N ARG A 144 4.53 -3.11 18.69
CA ARG A 144 5.37 -3.03 19.89
C ARG A 144 4.86 -3.99 20.98
N LEU A 145 3.55 -4.02 21.19
CA LEU A 145 2.94 -4.87 22.21
C LEU A 145 2.97 -6.35 21.81
N ALA A 146 2.71 -6.66 20.54
CA ALA A 146 2.81 -8.01 19.99
C ALA A 146 4.20 -8.64 20.17
N ALA A 147 5.26 -7.84 20.07
CA ALA A 147 6.64 -8.29 20.25
C ALA A 147 6.95 -8.77 21.69
N GLN A 148 6.13 -8.37 22.66
CA GLN A 148 6.29 -8.78 24.06
C GLN A 148 5.66 -10.15 24.37
N CYS A 149 4.84 -10.68 23.47
CA CYS A 149 4.19 -11.97 23.65
C CYS A 149 5.13 -13.13 23.25
N GLY A 150 5.53 -13.95 24.22
CA GLY A 150 6.34 -15.15 24.00
C GLY A 150 5.56 -16.41 23.61
N GLU A 151 4.21 -16.38 23.64
CA GLU A 151 3.39 -17.54 23.35
C GLU A 151 3.39 -17.90 21.85
N GLU A 152 3.34 -19.21 21.55
CA GLU A 152 3.03 -19.67 20.18
C GLU A 152 1.54 -19.51 19.90
N ILE A 153 1.23 -18.90 18.77
CA ILE A 153 -0.15 -18.59 18.38
C ILE A 153 -0.43 -19.15 17.00
N ARG A 154 -1.53 -19.88 16.86
CA ARG A 154 -2.01 -20.35 15.56
C ARG A 154 -3.07 -19.38 15.02
N PRO A 155 -2.76 -18.61 13.95
CA PRO A 155 -3.72 -17.68 13.37
C PRO A 155 -4.84 -18.40 12.61
N LYS A 156 -5.99 -17.74 12.51
CA LYS A 156 -7.12 -18.18 11.70
C LYS A 156 -7.49 -17.10 10.68
N SER A 157 -6.80 -17.08 9.55
CA SER A 157 -7.11 -16.16 8.46
C SER A 157 -8.18 -16.74 7.53
N SER A 158 -8.95 -15.87 6.88
CA SER A 158 -9.96 -16.20 5.88
C SER A 158 -9.46 -15.84 4.50
N VAL A 159 -9.05 -16.86 3.72
CA VAL A 159 -8.50 -16.69 2.36
C VAL A 159 -9.17 -17.69 1.43
N LYS A 160 -9.63 -17.21 0.27
CA LYS A 160 -10.17 -18.02 -0.81
C LYS A 160 -9.45 -17.68 -2.12
N GLY A 161 -8.59 -18.60 -2.58
CA GLY A 161 -7.68 -18.32 -3.70
C GLY A 161 -6.76 -17.15 -3.36
N MET A 162 -6.77 -16.11 -4.19
CA MET A 162 -5.98 -14.88 -3.99
C MET A 162 -6.78 -13.74 -3.32
N GLN A 163 -8.00 -13.99 -2.84
CA GLN A 163 -8.82 -13.03 -2.11
C GLN A 163 -8.86 -13.34 -0.63
N CYS A 164 -8.99 -12.33 0.22
CA CYS A 164 -9.11 -12.47 1.66
C CYS A 164 -10.30 -11.68 2.22
N SER A 165 -10.66 -12.01 3.46
CA SER A 165 -11.64 -11.29 4.28
C SER A 165 -11.02 -11.05 5.66
N LEU A 166 -11.03 -9.82 6.11
CA LEU A 166 -10.40 -9.38 7.36
C LEU A 166 -11.40 -8.81 8.38
N SER A 167 -12.68 -8.63 8.02
CA SER A 167 -13.70 -8.13 8.95
C SER A 167 -13.92 -9.04 10.16
N GLY A 168 -13.73 -10.35 9.98
CA GLY A 168 -13.81 -11.31 11.09
C GLY A 168 -12.68 -11.22 12.10
N LEU A 169 -11.56 -10.58 11.76
CA LEU A 169 -10.38 -10.49 12.62
C LEU A 169 -10.66 -9.68 13.90
N GLU A 170 -11.37 -8.57 13.78
CA GLU A 170 -11.77 -7.75 14.93
C GLU A 170 -12.61 -8.57 15.93
N ASN A 171 -13.59 -9.34 15.42
CA ASN A 171 -14.42 -10.19 16.25
C ASN A 171 -13.63 -11.31 16.93
N GLN A 172 -12.66 -11.91 16.25
CA GLN A 172 -11.77 -12.92 16.82
C GLN A 172 -10.92 -12.32 17.94
N CYS A 173 -10.35 -11.13 17.75
CA CYS A 173 -9.59 -10.42 18.77
C CYS A 173 -10.45 -10.05 19.98
N ASN A 174 -11.67 -9.56 19.77
CA ASN A 174 -12.62 -9.27 20.85
C ASN A 174 -12.98 -10.53 21.64
N GLY A 175 -13.18 -11.66 20.95
CA GLY A 175 -13.44 -12.95 21.61
C GLY A 175 -12.26 -13.42 22.46
N LEU A 176 -11.02 -13.21 22.03
CA LEU A 176 -9.82 -13.53 22.79
C LEU A 176 -9.69 -12.64 24.04
N LEU A 177 -9.98 -11.35 23.93
CA LEU A 177 -10.02 -10.44 25.11
C LEU A 177 -11.09 -10.87 26.12
N ALA A 178 -12.29 -11.20 25.64
CA ALA A 178 -13.38 -11.69 26.49
C ALA A 178 -13.04 -13.02 27.16
N ALA A 179 -12.21 -13.85 26.54
CA ALA A 179 -11.69 -15.10 27.10
C ALA A 179 -10.49 -14.90 28.05
N GLY A 180 -10.14 -13.66 28.38
CA GLY A 180 -9.08 -13.33 29.34
C GLY A 180 -7.65 -13.40 28.77
N LYS A 181 -7.48 -13.42 27.45
CA LYS A 181 -6.14 -13.30 26.84
C LYS A 181 -5.59 -11.89 27.01
N THR A 182 -4.26 -11.80 27.21
CA THR A 182 -3.60 -10.51 27.43
C THR A 182 -3.60 -9.65 26.16
N PRO A 183 -3.49 -8.32 26.29
CA PRO A 183 -3.36 -7.42 25.14
C PRO A 183 -2.20 -7.79 24.21
N GLU A 184 -1.05 -8.23 24.75
CA GLU A 184 0.12 -8.68 24.00
C GLU A 184 -0.22 -9.89 23.11
N TYR A 185 -0.95 -10.86 23.66
CA TYR A 185 -1.42 -12.02 22.94
C TYR A 185 -2.34 -11.62 21.78
N VAL A 186 -3.31 -10.73 22.04
CA VAL A 186 -4.29 -10.30 21.05
C VAL A 186 -3.63 -9.50 19.92
N CYS A 187 -2.70 -8.61 20.24
CA CYS A 187 -1.90 -7.88 19.24
C CYS A 187 -1.10 -8.84 18.38
N LYS A 188 -0.41 -9.81 18.96
CA LYS A 188 0.34 -10.83 18.22
C LYS A 188 -0.57 -11.69 17.34
N TYR A 189 -1.71 -12.14 17.86
CA TYR A 189 -2.71 -12.87 17.10
C TYR A 189 -3.18 -12.08 15.87
N CYS A 190 -3.49 -10.80 16.04
CA CYS A 190 -3.93 -9.91 14.97
C CYS A 190 -2.88 -9.85 13.84
N LEU A 191 -1.63 -9.56 14.18
CA LEU A 191 -0.55 -9.47 13.18
C LEU A 191 -0.27 -10.82 12.51
N LEU A 192 -0.31 -11.92 13.26
CA LEU A 192 -0.14 -13.26 12.70
C LEU A 192 -1.27 -13.65 11.74
N CYS A 193 -2.51 -13.21 11.98
CA CYS A 193 -3.60 -13.41 11.05
C CYS A 193 -3.39 -12.66 9.73
N VAL A 194 -2.89 -11.44 9.78
CA VAL A 194 -2.51 -10.68 8.58
C VAL A 194 -1.35 -11.37 7.85
N ALA A 195 -0.32 -11.78 8.56
CA ALA A 195 0.82 -12.51 7.97
C ALA A 195 0.39 -13.84 7.32
N ASP A 196 -0.45 -14.63 8.00
CA ASP A 196 -0.99 -15.89 7.47
C ASP A 196 -1.86 -15.64 6.22
N THR A 197 -2.59 -14.52 6.18
CA THR A 197 -3.34 -14.09 5.00
C THR A 197 -2.40 -13.88 3.82
N VAL A 198 -1.32 -13.12 3.99
CA VAL A 198 -0.32 -12.87 2.96
C VAL A 198 0.32 -14.17 2.48
N VAL A 199 0.72 -15.05 3.41
CA VAL A 199 1.32 -16.35 3.08
C VAL A 199 0.36 -17.22 2.26
N LYS A 200 -0.92 -17.30 2.63
CA LYS A 200 -1.92 -18.09 1.90
C LYS A 200 -2.20 -17.53 0.51
N MET A 201 -2.36 -16.22 0.38
CA MET A 201 -2.53 -15.55 -0.92
C MET A 201 -1.30 -15.76 -1.81
N THR A 202 -0.09 -15.63 -1.25
CA THR A 202 1.17 -15.92 -1.96
C THR A 202 1.20 -17.36 -2.49
N LYS A 203 0.88 -18.34 -1.64
CA LYS A 203 0.84 -19.75 -2.06
C LYS A 203 -0.19 -20.02 -3.17
N ALA A 204 -1.32 -19.30 -3.14
CA ALA A 204 -2.32 -19.39 -4.21
C ALA A 204 -1.78 -18.77 -5.51
N ALA A 205 -1.17 -17.60 -5.45
CA ALA A 205 -0.60 -16.93 -6.62
C ALA A 205 0.56 -17.70 -7.23
N GLN A 206 1.43 -18.30 -6.42
CA GLN A 206 2.58 -19.08 -6.92
C GLN A 206 2.18 -20.36 -7.65
N LYS A 207 0.95 -20.85 -7.51
CA LYS A 207 0.44 -21.95 -8.36
C LYS A 207 0.20 -21.51 -9.80
N GLU A 208 -0.18 -20.27 -10.02
CA GLU A 208 -0.42 -19.69 -11.35
C GLU A 208 0.81 -18.97 -11.90
N TYR A 209 1.63 -18.41 -11.01
CA TYR A 209 2.84 -17.63 -11.30
C TYR A 209 4.04 -18.18 -10.54
N PRO A 210 4.52 -19.42 -10.89
CA PRO A 210 5.59 -20.06 -10.14
C PRO A 210 6.92 -19.31 -10.27
N GLY A 211 7.66 -19.25 -9.15
CA GLY A 211 9.01 -18.71 -9.12
C GLY A 211 9.14 -17.19 -9.18
N LEU A 212 8.02 -16.46 -9.27
CA LEU A 212 8.09 -14.98 -9.25
C LEU A 212 8.55 -14.48 -7.87
N PRO A 213 9.41 -13.46 -7.83
CA PRO A 213 9.75 -12.78 -6.59
C PRO A 213 8.52 -12.13 -5.97
N VAL A 214 8.50 -12.08 -4.64
CA VAL A 214 7.42 -11.46 -3.86
C VAL A 214 7.96 -10.25 -3.13
N VAL A 215 7.33 -9.11 -3.31
CA VAL A 215 7.65 -7.86 -2.64
C VAL A 215 6.44 -7.43 -1.82
N CYS A 216 6.68 -6.98 -0.59
CA CYS A 216 5.64 -6.42 0.28
C CYS A 216 5.93 -4.94 0.51
N ALA A 217 4.89 -4.10 0.39
CA ALA A 217 4.93 -2.67 0.62
C ALA A 217 3.67 -2.17 1.33
N GLY A 218 3.80 -1.08 2.09
CA GLY A 218 2.69 -0.40 2.77
C GLY A 218 3.15 0.40 3.96
#